data_98bc15cd9784b1c479b9f5c24c1e1dde
#
_entry.id   98bc15cd9784b1c479b9f5c24c1e1dde
#
_cell.length_a   1.000
_cell.length_b   1.000
_cell.length_c   1.000
_cell.angle_alpha   90.00
_cell.angle_beta   90.00
_cell.angle_gamma   90.00
#
_symmetry.space_group_name_H-M   'P 1'
#
loop_
_entity.id
_entity.type
_entity.pdbx_description
1 polymer ?
#
loop_
_entity_poly.entity_id
_entity_poly.type
_entity_poly.pdbx_seq_one_letter_code
_entity_poly.pdbx_strand_id
1 'polypeptide(L)'
;LLFLINIFSVKAFGETEFWLSLIKVITIIVFIIFGIMMIFGILGGHTYGFENYTKGQAPFVGGISGILSVLLVAGFSVGGTEVVAVTAGESNNPEKSMPKAIKQVFWRILLFYVLSIAVIAAIIPYTDPLLLNESESVSQSPFTIVFDRIGIAFAASVINAVILTSLLSAANSGIYTTSRMLFSLSADKQ
;
A
#
# COMPACT_ATOMS: atom_id res chain seq x y z
N LEU A 1 -9.87 3.49 20.58
CA LEU A 1 -8.44 3.79 20.59
C LEU A 1 -8.09 4.94 19.66
N LEU A 2 -8.39 4.87 18.33
CA LEU A 2 -8.06 5.90 17.33
C LEU A 2 -8.64 7.28 17.69
N PHE A 3 -9.88 7.33 18.11
CA PHE A 3 -10.51 8.56 18.58
C PHE A 3 -9.73 9.22 19.74
N LEU A 4 -9.29 8.44 20.70
CA LEU A 4 -8.49 8.95 21.83
C LEU A 4 -7.16 9.54 21.36
N ILE A 5 -6.46 8.88 20.42
CA ILE A 5 -5.19 9.37 19.86
C ILE A 5 -5.40 10.72 19.18
N ASN A 6 -6.49 10.90 18.44
CA ASN A 6 -6.78 12.13 17.72
C ASN A 6 -7.24 13.30 18.62
N ILE A 7 -7.78 13.00 19.82
CA ILE A 7 -8.20 14.04 20.78
C ILE A 7 -6.99 14.68 21.49
N PHE A 8 -5.96 13.90 21.80
CA PHE A 8 -4.91 14.39 22.72
C PHE A 8 -4.02 15.47 22.12
N SER A 9 -3.50 15.31 20.92
CA SER A 9 -2.76 16.37 20.21
C SER A 9 -2.37 16.00 18.78
N VAL A 10 -2.17 17.01 17.94
CA VAL A 10 -1.59 16.84 16.58
C VAL A 10 -0.19 16.19 16.65
N LYS A 11 0.58 16.49 17.68
CA LYS A 11 1.91 15.88 17.89
C LYS A 11 1.81 14.37 18.14
N ALA A 12 0.89 13.93 19.03
CA ALA A 12 0.68 12.50 19.29
C ALA A 12 0.21 11.76 18.05
N PHE A 13 -0.68 12.37 17.24
CA PHE A 13 -1.06 11.84 15.94
C PHE A 13 0.16 11.66 15.03
N GLY A 14 0.98 12.71 14.87
CA GLY A 14 2.15 12.68 13.99
C GLY A 14 3.19 11.63 14.39
N GLU A 15 3.46 11.47 15.69
CA GLU A 15 4.39 10.45 16.19
C GLU A 15 3.86 9.04 15.95
N THR A 16 2.59 8.79 16.24
CA THR A 16 1.96 7.48 16.00
C THR A 16 1.97 7.12 14.52
N GLU A 17 1.58 8.06 13.68
CA GLU A 17 1.54 7.84 12.22
C GLU A 17 2.94 7.64 11.63
N PHE A 18 3.96 8.32 12.15
CA PHE A 18 5.35 8.12 11.75
C PHE A 18 5.79 6.66 11.97
N TRP A 19 5.58 6.12 13.18
CA TRP A 19 5.98 4.74 13.50
C TRP A 19 5.19 3.70 12.70
N LEU A 20 3.87 3.88 12.57
CA LEU A 20 3.03 3.00 11.76
C LEU A 20 3.43 3.04 10.28
N SER A 21 3.78 4.22 9.77
CA SER A 21 4.25 4.37 8.39
C SER A 21 5.62 3.77 8.16
N LEU A 22 6.53 3.90 9.12
CA LEU A 22 7.87 3.31 9.04
C LEU A 22 7.81 1.78 8.93
N ILE A 23 6.96 1.13 9.74
CA ILE A 23 6.75 -0.32 9.69
C ILE A 23 6.28 -0.74 8.29
N LYS A 24 5.30 -0.04 7.72
CA LYS A 24 4.79 -0.30 6.35
C LYS A 24 5.89 -0.21 5.30
N VAL A 25 6.66 0.88 5.34
CA VAL A 25 7.74 1.14 4.37
C VAL A 25 8.80 0.05 4.43
N ILE A 26 9.28 -0.29 5.62
CA ILE A 26 10.28 -1.35 5.81
C ILE A 26 9.74 -2.68 5.29
N THR A 27 8.50 -3.02 5.63
CA THR A 27 7.89 -4.29 5.20
C THR A 27 7.80 -4.40 3.68
N ILE A 28 7.40 -3.33 2.99
CA ILE A 28 7.30 -3.34 1.52
C ILE A 28 8.69 -3.43 0.88
N ILE A 29 9.70 -2.76 1.44
CA ILE A 29 11.08 -2.87 0.94
C ILE A 29 11.59 -4.32 1.10
N VAL A 30 11.38 -4.92 2.26
CA VAL A 30 11.75 -6.34 2.51
C VAL A 30 11.00 -7.26 1.55
N PHE A 31 9.72 -7.02 1.34
CA PHE A 31 8.90 -7.77 0.39
C PHE A 31 9.48 -7.70 -1.03
N ILE A 32 9.81 -6.50 -1.51
CA ILE A 32 10.38 -6.31 -2.85
C ILE A 32 11.73 -7.04 -2.98
N ILE A 33 12.60 -6.91 -1.99
CA ILE A 33 13.91 -7.60 -1.98
C ILE A 33 13.73 -9.12 -2.05
N PHE A 34 12.90 -9.68 -1.18
CA PHE A 34 12.65 -11.11 -1.15
C PHE A 34 11.97 -11.60 -2.43
N GLY A 35 11.02 -10.86 -2.95
CA GLY A 35 10.38 -11.17 -4.22
C GLY A 35 11.36 -11.17 -5.40
N ILE A 36 12.26 -10.20 -5.47
CA ILE A 36 13.32 -10.19 -6.48
C ILE A 36 14.23 -11.43 -6.31
N MET A 37 14.62 -11.77 -5.09
CA MET A 37 15.41 -12.98 -4.83
C MET A 37 14.71 -14.26 -5.27
N MET A 38 13.38 -14.36 -5.11
CA MET A 38 12.57 -15.48 -5.61
C MET A 38 12.53 -15.53 -7.14
N ILE A 39 12.36 -14.37 -7.80
CA ILE A 39 12.34 -14.29 -9.27
C ILE A 39 13.62 -14.87 -9.85
N PHE A 40 14.77 -14.57 -9.23
CA PHE A 40 16.08 -15.07 -9.66
C PHE A 40 16.46 -16.44 -9.07
N GLY A 41 15.59 -17.07 -8.29
CA GLY A 41 15.82 -18.41 -7.71
C GLY A 41 16.84 -18.44 -6.57
N ILE A 42 17.16 -17.29 -5.98
CA ILE A 42 18.08 -17.21 -4.82
C ILE A 42 17.38 -17.66 -3.54
N LEU A 43 16.06 -17.45 -3.46
CA LEU A 43 15.24 -17.76 -2.30
C LEU A 43 14.03 -18.63 -2.71
N GLY A 44 13.58 -19.54 -1.84
CA GLY A 44 12.39 -20.36 -2.08
C GLY A 44 12.60 -21.62 -2.92
N GLY A 45 13.85 -21.95 -3.31
CA GLY A 45 14.20 -23.20 -3.98
C GLY A 45 13.65 -23.39 -5.40
N HIS A 46 12.97 -22.40 -5.95
CA HIS A 46 12.41 -22.39 -7.30
C HIS A 46 12.63 -21.04 -7.97
N THR A 47 13.01 -21.04 -9.25
CA THR A 47 13.16 -19.81 -10.05
C THR A 47 11.81 -19.50 -10.70
N TYR A 48 11.17 -18.41 -10.26
CA TYR A 48 9.89 -17.97 -10.84
C TYR A 48 10.07 -17.29 -12.20
N GLY A 49 11.16 -16.53 -12.40
CA GLY A 49 11.43 -15.82 -13.64
C GLY A 49 10.34 -14.79 -13.99
N PHE A 50 10.17 -14.54 -15.28
CA PHE A 50 9.18 -13.61 -15.83
C PHE A 50 8.12 -14.30 -16.71
N GLU A 51 8.01 -15.61 -16.63
CA GLU A 51 7.09 -16.39 -17.47
C GLU A 51 5.62 -16.01 -17.29
N ASN A 52 5.24 -15.62 -16.07
CA ASN A 52 3.86 -15.23 -15.77
C ASN A 52 3.39 -13.98 -16.52
N TYR A 53 4.32 -13.14 -17.02
CA TYR A 53 3.99 -11.98 -17.84
C TYR A 53 3.61 -12.33 -19.28
N THR A 54 3.87 -13.55 -19.72
CA THR A 54 3.62 -14.00 -21.10
C THR A 54 2.70 -15.20 -21.17
N LYS A 55 2.30 -15.79 -20.04
CA LYS A 55 1.41 -16.94 -19.99
C LYS A 55 -0.05 -16.57 -20.23
N GLY A 56 -0.75 -17.35 -21.03
CA GLY A 56 -2.18 -17.16 -21.28
C GLY A 56 -2.47 -15.85 -22.00
N GLN A 57 -3.32 -15.02 -21.39
CA GLN A 57 -3.68 -13.68 -21.92
C GLN A 57 -2.81 -12.56 -21.37
N ALA A 58 -1.80 -12.87 -20.53
CA ALA A 58 -0.91 -11.84 -20.01
C ALA A 58 -0.08 -11.19 -21.16
N PRO A 59 0.32 -9.92 -21.04
CA PRO A 59 0.10 -9.01 -19.88
C PRO A 59 -1.24 -8.30 -19.88
N PHE A 60 -2.06 -8.39 -20.95
CA PHE A 60 -3.30 -7.62 -21.10
C PHE A 60 -4.53 -8.52 -21.00
N VAL A 61 -4.73 -9.15 -19.84
CA VAL A 61 -5.87 -10.02 -19.54
C VAL A 61 -7.18 -9.27 -19.74
N GLY A 62 -8.10 -9.82 -20.57
CA GLY A 62 -9.36 -9.19 -20.91
C GLY A 62 -9.23 -8.03 -21.93
N GLY A 63 -8.05 -7.81 -22.52
CA GLY A 63 -7.83 -6.78 -23.54
C GLY A 63 -8.13 -5.36 -23.05
N ILE A 64 -8.70 -4.53 -23.93
CA ILE A 64 -9.03 -3.12 -23.62
C ILE A 64 -10.01 -3.00 -22.45
N SER A 65 -11.00 -3.89 -22.37
CA SER A 65 -11.99 -3.90 -21.27
C SER A 65 -11.32 -4.14 -19.92
N GLY A 66 -10.38 -5.10 -19.87
CA GLY A 66 -9.58 -5.36 -18.67
C GLY A 66 -8.74 -4.16 -18.26
N ILE A 67 -8.09 -3.49 -19.22
CA ILE A 67 -7.30 -2.28 -18.94
C ILE A 67 -8.18 -1.16 -18.35
N LEU A 68 -9.35 -0.90 -18.92
CA LEU A 68 -10.27 0.13 -18.42
C LEU A 68 -10.76 -0.18 -17.01
N SER A 69 -11.09 -1.44 -16.72
CA SER A 69 -11.48 -1.87 -15.37
C SER A 69 -10.36 -1.66 -14.36
N VAL A 70 -9.13 -2.02 -14.71
CA VAL A 70 -7.95 -1.83 -13.84
C VAL A 70 -7.66 -0.34 -13.62
N LEU A 71 -7.83 0.52 -14.64
CA LEU A 71 -7.64 1.97 -14.49
C LEU A 71 -8.58 2.57 -13.45
N LEU A 72 -9.84 2.15 -13.40
CA LEU A 72 -10.79 2.61 -12.39
C LEU A 72 -10.35 2.18 -10.97
N VAL A 73 -9.99 0.91 -10.79
CA VAL A 73 -9.53 0.38 -9.50
C VAL A 73 -8.21 1.02 -9.07
N ALA A 74 -7.26 1.15 -10.00
CA ALA A 74 -5.96 1.77 -9.72
C ALA A 74 -6.10 3.25 -9.34
N GLY A 75 -6.98 4.00 -10.01
CA GLY A 75 -7.28 5.38 -9.66
C GLY A 75 -7.77 5.52 -8.21
N PHE A 76 -8.68 4.64 -7.79
CA PHE A 76 -9.15 4.61 -6.41
C PHE A 76 -8.07 4.17 -5.42
N SER A 77 -7.22 3.21 -5.79
CA SER A 77 -6.15 2.69 -4.93
C SER A 77 -5.07 3.72 -4.60
N VAL A 78 -4.90 4.75 -5.43
CA VAL A 78 -3.96 5.86 -5.21
C VAL A 78 -4.61 7.00 -4.38
N GLY A 79 -5.88 6.89 -4.02
CA GLY A 79 -6.57 7.81 -3.11
C GLY A 79 -5.82 7.98 -1.79
N GLY A 80 -6.04 9.11 -1.11
CA GLY A 80 -5.31 9.49 0.11
C GLY A 80 -4.08 10.38 -0.16
N THR A 81 -3.69 10.58 -1.40
CA THR A 81 -2.60 11.52 -1.75
C THR A 81 -3.01 12.97 -1.52
N GLU A 82 -4.29 13.26 -1.54
CA GLU A 82 -4.90 14.56 -1.22
C GLU A 82 -4.68 14.99 0.24
N VAL A 83 -4.41 14.07 1.15
CA VAL A 83 -4.09 14.38 2.56
C VAL A 83 -2.88 15.32 2.67
N VAL A 84 -1.96 15.24 1.71
CA VAL A 84 -0.81 16.15 1.63
C VAL A 84 -1.27 17.62 1.49
N ALA A 85 -2.33 17.86 0.72
CA ALA A 85 -2.89 19.21 0.57
C ALA A 85 -3.55 19.71 1.86
N VAL A 86 -4.26 18.82 2.58
CA VAL A 86 -4.89 19.17 3.88
C VAL A 86 -3.84 19.53 4.93
N THR A 87 -2.74 18.77 4.98
CA THR A 87 -1.65 19.02 5.93
C THR A 87 -0.78 20.24 5.58
N ALA A 88 -0.91 20.76 4.35
CA ALA A 88 -0.18 21.95 3.92
C ALA A 88 -0.50 23.20 4.78
N GLY A 89 -1.76 23.35 5.18
CA GLY A 89 -2.22 24.45 6.03
C GLY A 89 -1.61 24.46 7.43
N GLU A 90 -1.06 23.33 7.89
CA GLU A 90 -0.39 23.20 9.19
C GLU A 90 1.15 23.30 9.09
N SER A 91 1.68 23.43 7.88
CA SER A 91 3.13 23.51 7.65
C SER A 91 3.65 24.94 7.93
N ASN A 92 4.77 25.03 8.67
CA ASN A 92 5.43 26.30 8.93
C ASN A 92 5.98 27.01 7.66
N ASN A 93 6.20 26.24 6.59
CA ASN A 93 6.69 26.78 5.31
C ASN A 93 6.15 25.94 4.13
N PRO A 94 4.86 26.16 3.74
CA PRO A 94 4.20 25.35 2.70
C PRO A 94 4.91 25.45 1.35
N GLU A 95 5.43 26.61 0.98
CA GLU A 95 6.09 26.82 -0.31
C GLU A 95 7.31 25.90 -0.52
N LYS A 96 8.02 25.55 0.54
CA LYS A 96 9.17 24.63 0.49
C LYS A 96 8.80 23.19 0.76
N SER A 97 7.85 22.94 1.67
CA SER A 97 7.49 21.59 2.08
C SER A 97 6.61 20.88 1.06
N MET A 98 5.69 21.59 0.39
CA MET A 98 4.75 20.99 -0.57
C MET A 98 5.42 20.37 -1.79
N PRO A 99 6.34 21.04 -2.52
CA PRO A 99 7.00 20.40 -3.67
C PRO A 99 7.78 19.16 -3.27
N LYS A 100 8.40 19.17 -2.08
CA LYS A 100 9.11 18.01 -1.55
C LYS A 100 8.16 16.85 -1.23
N ALA A 101 7.03 17.15 -0.61
CA ALA A 101 6.00 16.15 -0.28
C ALA A 101 5.42 15.52 -1.55
N ILE A 102 5.07 16.31 -2.57
CA ILE A 102 4.57 15.81 -3.86
C ILE A 102 5.58 14.88 -4.51
N LYS A 103 6.87 15.26 -4.55
CA LYS A 103 7.93 14.40 -5.08
C LYS A 103 8.09 13.10 -4.30
N GLN A 104 7.94 13.12 -2.99
CA GLN A 104 7.97 11.91 -2.15
C GLN A 104 6.77 11.00 -2.44
N VAL A 105 5.56 11.56 -2.62
CA VAL A 105 4.37 10.80 -3.02
C VAL A 105 4.58 10.11 -4.36
N PHE A 106 5.12 10.81 -5.36
CA PHE A 106 5.42 10.22 -6.67
C PHE A 106 6.35 9.00 -6.56
N TRP A 107 7.48 9.13 -5.87
CA TRP A 107 8.42 8.02 -5.67
C TRP A 107 7.81 6.88 -4.87
N ARG A 108 6.97 7.18 -3.89
CA ARG A 108 6.26 6.19 -3.09
C ARG A 108 5.29 5.38 -3.95
N ILE A 109 4.53 6.03 -4.84
CA ILE A 109 3.65 5.33 -5.77
C ILE A 109 4.47 4.42 -6.70
N LEU A 110 5.52 4.95 -7.30
CA LEU A 110 6.36 4.18 -8.22
C LEU A 110 6.97 2.95 -7.56
N LEU A 111 7.57 3.10 -6.39
CA LEU A 111 8.26 2.01 -5.70
C LEU A 111 7.27 1.03 -5.05
N PHE A 112 6.28 1.52 -4.34
CA PHE A 112 5.44 0.65 -3.51
C PHE A 112 4.24 0.07 -4.25
N TYR A 113 3.68 0.76 -5.23
CA TYR A 113 2.59 0.21 -6.04
C TYR A 113 3.15 -0.50 -7.27
N VAL A 114 3.85 0.19 -8.15
CA VAL A 114 4.27 -0.38 -9.43
C VAL A 114 5.23 -1.55 -9.22
N LEU A 115 6.27 -1.37 -8.39
CA LEU A 115 7.28 -2.41 -8.18
C LEU A 115 6.73 -3.59 -7.36
N SER A 116 5.88 -3.36 -6.36
CA SER A 116 5.26 -4.45 -5.60
C SER A 116 4.33 -5.29 -6.47
N ILE A 117 3.48 -4.64 -7.30
CA ILE A 117 2.58 -5.33 -8.22
C ILE A 117 3.39 -6.11 -9.26
N ALA A 118 4.48 -5.53 -9.78
CA ALA A 118 5.36 -6.23 -10.69
C ALA A 118 5.94 -7.51 -10.04
N VAL A 119 6.46 -7.42 -8.82
CA VAL A 119 6.96 -8.60 -8.10
C VAL A 119 5.87 -9.65 -7.89
N ILE A 120 4.67 -9.24 -7.46
CA ILE A 120 3.54 -10.16 -7.26
C ILE A 120 3.19 -10.86 -8.58
N ALA A 121 3.05 -10.12 -9.67
CA ALA A 121 2.69 -10.65 -10.97
C ALA A 121 3.75 -11.60 -11.56
N ALA A 122 5.02 -11.41 -11.23
CA ALA A 122 6.08 -12.35 -11.60
C ALA A 122 5.95 -13.68 -10.86
N ILE A 123 5.59 -13.67 -9.57
CA ILE A 123 5.58 -14.84 -8.69
C ILE A 123 4.24 -15.58 -8.75
N ILE A 124 3.12 -14.85 -8.80
CA ILE A 124 1.77 -15.41 -8.74
C ILE A 124 1.10 -15.26 -10.11
N PRO A 125 0.77 -16.36 -10.80
CA PRO A 125 0.01 -16.26 -12.04
C PRO A 125 -1.40 -15.71 -11.78
N TYR A 126 -1.93 -14.92 -12.70
CA TYR A 126 -3.27 -14.32 -12.58
C TYR A 126 -4.41 -15.36 -12.49
N THR A 127 -4.14 -16.60 -12.89
CA THR A 127 -5.07 -17.73 -12.80
C THR A 127 -4.97 -18.51 -11.49
N ASP A 128 -4.17 -18.05 -10.53
CA ASP A 128 -3.97 -18.74 -9.26
C ASP A 128 -5.30 -18.85 -8.49
N PRO A 129 -5.72 -20.06 -8.09
CA PRO A 129 -6.97 -20.25 -7.35
C PRO A 129 -7.05 -19.44 -6.06
N LEU A 130 -5.91 -19.15 -5.40
CA LEU A 130 -5.88 -18.38 -4.18
C LEU A 130 -6.19 -16.88 -4.41
N LEU A 131 -5.98 -16.38 -5.64
CA LEU A 131 -6.39 -15.02 -6.03
C LEU A 131 -7.84 -14.94 -6.47
N LEU A 132 -8.40 -16.06 -7.00
CA LEU A 132 -9.74 -16.10 -7.55
C LEU A 132 -10.82 -16.46 -6.51
N ASN A 133 -10.41 -16.94 -5.34
CA ASN A 133 -11.34 -17.18 -4.24
C ASN A 133 -11.79 -15.86 -3.62
N GLU A 134 -13.09 -15.61 -3.66
CA GLU A 134 -13.75 -14.43 -3.08
C GLU A 134 -13.79 -14.44 -1.54
N SER A 135 -12.91 -15.19 -0.88
CA SER A 135 -12.88 -15.19 0.58
C SER A 135 -12.26 -13.88 1.07
N GLU A 136 -12.98 -13.16 1.91
CA GLU A 136 -12.55 -11.91 2.54
C GLU A 136 -11.42 -12.07 3.58
N SER A 137 -10.78 -13.24 3.65
CA SER A 137 -9.76 -13.49 4.65
C SER A 137 -8.43 -12.83 4.29
N VAL A 138 -7.86 -12.12 5.23
CA VAL A 138 -6.54 -11.44 5.10
C VAL A 138 -5.41 -12.45 4.82
N SER A 139 -5.60 -13.71 5.17
CA SER A 139 -4.65 -14.79 4.87
C SER A 139 -4.46 -15.07 3.38
N GLN A 140 -5.36 -14.56 2.54
CA GLN A 140 -5.28 -14.67 1.09
C GLN A 140 -4.79 -13.41 0.39
N SER A 141 -4.27 -12.44 1.13
CA SER A 141 -3.59 -11.30 0.54
C SER A 141 -2.43 -11.76 -0.36
N PRO A 142 -2.27 -11.21 -1.58
CA PRO A 142 -1.14 -11.53 -2.47
C PRO A 142 0.21 -11.39 -1.78
N PHE A 143 0.37 -10.43 -0.87
CA PHE A 143 1.57 -10.30 -0.06
C PHE A 143 1.81 -11.53 0.83
N THR A 144 0.77 -12.01 1.48
CA THR A 144 0.83 -13.20 2.34
C THR A 144 1.18 -14.44 1.53
N ILE A 145 0.58 -14.62 0.34
CA ILE A 145 0.85 -15.74 -0.55
C ILE A 145 2.33 -15.77 -0.97
N VAL A 146 2.91 -14.63 -1.32
CA VAL A 146 4.33 -14.56 -1.69
C VAL A 146 5.22 -14.97 -0.53
N PHE A 147 4.96 -14.46 0.67
CA PHE A 147 5.74 -14.83 1.86
C PHE A 147 5.58 -16.30 2.26
N ASP A 148 4.39 -16.86 2.09
CA ASP A 148 4.14 -18.28 2.36
C ASP A 148 4.95 -19.17 1.40
N ARG A 149 5.07 -18.78 0.12
CA ARG A 149 5.89 -19.47 -0.89
C ARG A 149 7.39 -19.42 -0.60
N ILE A 150 7.88 -18.44 0.17
CA ILE A 150 9.28 -18.40 0.61
C ILE A 150 9.57 -19.54 1.59
N GLY A 151 8.54 -20.05 2.29
CA GLY A 151 8.70 -21.10 3.30
C GLY A 151 9.28 -20.61 4.62
N ILE A 152 9.26 -19.31 4.88
CA ILE A 152 9.71 -18.73 6.16
C ILE A 152 8.59 -18.92 7.18
N ALA A 153 8.87 -19.68 8.22
CA ALA A 153 7.92 -19.87 9.31
C ALA A 153 7.47 -18.51 9.89
N PHE A 154 6.16 -18.36 10.13
CA PHE A 154 5.53 -17.15 10.65
C PHE A 154 5.54 -15.92 9.74
N ALA A 155 6.15 -15.96 8.53
CA ALA A 155 6.18 -14.80 7.63
C ALA A 155 4.76 -14.31 7.28
N ALA A 156 3.84 -15.21 6.99
CA ALA A 156 2.43 -14.89 6.74
C ALA A 156 1.77 -14.16 7.94
N SER A 157 2.03 -14.61 9.17
CA SER A 157 1.49 -13.99 10.38
C SER A 157 2.05 -12.58 10.61
N VAL A 158 3.34 -12.39 10.35
CA VAL A 158 3.98 -11.07 10.44
C VAL A 158 3.37 -10.11 9.41
N ILE A 159 3.19 -10.55 8.18
CA ILE A 159 2.57 -9.74 7.13
C ILE A 159 1.12 -9.38 7.49
N ASN A 160 0.35 -10.32 8.01
CA ASN A 160 -1.02 -10.05 8.46
C ASN A 160 -1.06 -9.01 9.59
N ALA A 161 -0.12 -9.06 10.53
CA ALA A 161 0.01 -8.04 11.58
C ALA A 161 0.36 -6.67 10.98
N VAL A 162 1.24 -6.61 9.98
CA VAL A 162 1.57 -5.35 9.28
C VAL A 162 0.38 -4.82 8.48
N ILE A 163 -0.39 -5.67 7.81
CA ILE A 163 -1.63 -5.27 7.14
C ILE A 163 -2.61 -4.65 8.15
N LEU A 164 -2.79 -5.26 9.31
CA LEU A 164 -3.64 -4.73 10.38
C LEU A 164 -3.15 -3.34 10.84
N THR A 165 -1.85 -3.17 11.09
CA THR A 165 -1.30 -1.85 11.45
C THR A 165 -1.49 -0.82 10.35
N SER A 166 -1.44 -1.25 9.08
CA SER A 166 -1.67 -0.39 7.92
C SER A 166 -3.12 0.10 7.84
N LEU A 167 -4.08 -0.77 8.12
CA LEU A 167 -5.50 -0.41 8.19
C LEU A 167 -5.78 0.58 9.34
N LEU A 168 -5.18 0.33 10.51
CA LEU A 168 -5.29 1.25 11.65
C LEU A 168 -4.71 2.63 11.34
N SER A 169 -3.57 2.70 10.67
CA SER A 169 -2.97 3.95 10.23
C SER A 169 -3.85 4.67 9.20
N ALA A 170 -4.41 3.97 8.22
CA ALA A 170 -5.31 4.57 7.23
C ALA A 170 -6.58 5.14 7.90
N ALA A 171 -7.18 4.41 8.83
CA ALA A 171 -8.33 4.87 9.60
C ALA A 171 -7.97 6.09 10.48
N ASN A 172 -6.80 6.10 11.10
CA ASN A 172 -6.30 7.20 11.90
C ASN A 172 -6.14 8.48 11.07
N SER A 173 -5.50 8.38 9.90
CA SER A 173 -5.35 9.48 8.94
C SER A 173 -6.69 9.98 8.41
N GLY A 174 -7.65 9.07 8.19
CA GLY A 174 -9.00 9.42 7.77
C GLY A 174 -9.74 10.28 8.80
N ILE A 175 -9.68 9.90 10.10
CA ILE A 175 -10.27 10.69 11.20
C ILE A 175 -9.63 12.07 11.28
N TYR A 176 -8.30 12.13 11.21
CA TYR A 176 -7.56 13.39 11.22
C TYR A 176 -8.01 14.30 10.07
N THR A 177 -7.96 13.82 8.85
CA THR A 177 -8.29 14.60 7.65
C THR A 177 -9.74 15.10 7.69
N THR A 178 -10.69 14.23 8.02
CA THR A 178 -12.11 14.59 8.10
C THR A 178 -12.35 15.66 9.17
N SER A 179 -11.74 15.53 10.35
CA SER A 179 -11.89 16.52 11.41
C SER A 179 -11.34 17.89 11.02
N ARG A 180 -10.25 17.95 10.26
CA ARG A 180 -9.66 19.20 9.76
C ARG A 180 -10.50 19.84 8.65
N MET A 181 -11.05 19.05 7.75
CA MET A 181 -11.99 19.55 6.74
C MET A 181 -13.24 20.13 7.37
N LEU A 182 -13.83 19.46 8.35
CA LEU A 182 -15.00 19.97 9.08
C LEU A 182 -14.68 21.27 9.84
N PHE A 183 -13.52 21.35 10.45
CA PHE A 183 -13.07 22.57 11.12
C PHE A 183 -12.94 23.73 10.13
N SER A 184 -12.31 23.50 8.97
CA SER A 184 -12.16 24.53 7.93
C SER A 184 -13.51 25.02 7.42
N LEU A 185 -14.44 24.12 7.08
CA LEU A 185 -15.79 24.46 6.63
C LEU A 185 -16.56 25.26 7.68
N SER A 186 -16.46 24.88 8.95
CA SER A 186 -17.09 25.58 10.07
C SER A 186 -16.52 27.00 10.25
N ALA A 187 -15.21 27.17 10.05
CA ALA A 187 -14.56 28.49 10.15
C ALA A 187 -15.01 29.42 9.02
N ASP A 188 -15.26 28.90 7.84
CA ASP A 188 -15.77 29.64 6.66
C ASP A 188 -17.29 29.87 6.70
N LYS A 189 -18.00 29.44 7.78
CA LYS A 189 -19.45 29.55 7.97
C LYS A 189 -20.25 28.89 6.83
N GLN A 190 -19.75 27.81 6.25
CA GLN A 190 -20.44 26.97 5.28
C GLN A 190 -21.08 25.75 5.95
#